data_ed6d85de998ef6c859b28c114731a755
#
_entry.id   ed6d85de998ef6c859b28c114731a755
#
_cell.length_a   1.000
_cell.length_b   1.000
_cell.length_c   1.000
_cell.angle_alpha   90.00
_cell.angle_beta   90.00
_cell.angle_gamma   90.00
#
_symmetry.space_group_name_H-M   'P 1'
#
loop_
_entity.id
_entity.type
_entity.pdbx_description
1 polymer ?
#
loop_
_entity_poly.entity_id
_entity_poly.type
_entity_poly.pdbx_seq_one_letter_code
_entity_poly.pdbx_strand_id
1 'polypeptide(L)'
;MKNKRSSTRISLEKGDFLPTLLLSPTLFIVLVVMIVPFFYGLYISLYAYKVGGRLDGETFVGLANYLRLFKDETLGKVTWNTLEFALLATSGDLFLGTLIAVLLTKVSRRRSDVLRAVYLIPLLISPLIVGLIWKFIFDPASGPFYYVLSLVHLGISQVPGLSSEKTAMLCVVVAHWWQVVPFVILVVSAGLTSIPADVYEAAYLDGASGLKLFFKITLPLLTGIYMVILVVSGVDTIKVFDLIYSLTSGGPSNST
;
A
#
# COMPACT_ATOMS: atom_id res chain seq x y z
N MET A 1 19.52 57.31 14.08
CA MET A 1 20.25 56.13 13.55
C MET A 1 19.23 55.10 13.13
N LYS A 2 18.91 55.02 11.83
CA LYS A 2 17.97 54.06 11.23
C LYS A 2 18.73 52.79 10.85
N ASN A 3 18.45 51.69 11.55
CA ASN A 3 19.05 50.39 11.31
C ASN A 3 18.32 49.73 10.11
N LYS A 4 18.95 49.77 8.93
CA LYS A 4 18.51 49.10 7.72
C LYS A 4 18.83 47.61 7.85
N ARG A 5 17.87 46.79 8.30
CA ARG A 5 17.95 45.33 8.11
C ARG A 5 17.74 45.08 6.62
N SER A 6 18.82 44.82 5.90
CA SER A 6 18.78 44.27 4.54
C SER A 6 18.25 42.85 4.62
N SER A 7 16.97 42.65 4.29
CA SER A 7 16.43 41.35 3.99
C SER A 7 17.08 40.88 2.68
N THR A 8 18.00 39.97 2.77
CA THR A 8 18.52 39.23 1.60
C THR A 8 17.37 38.41 1.04
N ARG A 9 16.54 39.03 0.21
CA ARG A 9 15.63 38.31 -0.68
C ARG A 9 16.54 37.64 -1.69
N ILE A 10 16.71 36.31 -1.59
CA ILE A 10 17.26 35.49 -2.63
C ILE A 10 16.29 35.61 -3.80
N SER A 11 16.64 36.40 -4.81
CA SER A 11 15.84 36.58 -6.01
C SER A 11 16.05 35.30 -6.87
N LEU A 12 15.05 34.47 -6.92
CA LEU A 12 14.98 33.25 -7.74
C LEU A 12 14.84 33.56 -9.26
N GLU A 13 14.99 34.83 -9.66
CA GLU A 13 14.70 35.30 -11.02
C GLU A 13 15.88 35.29 -12.01
N LYS A 14 17.08 34.98 -11.57
CA LYS A 14 18.21 34.72 -12.51
C LYS A 14 18.65 33.31 -12.30
N GLY A 15 18.51 32.50 -13.38
CA GLY A 15 18.85 31.08 -13.48
C GLY A 15 19.99 30.60 -12.58
N ASP A 16 19.71 30.47 -11.30
CA ASP A 16 20.69 29.96 -10.35
C ASP A 16 20.95 28.51 -10.70
N PHE A 17 22.08 28.26 -11.35
CA PHE A 17 22.60 26.94 -11.69
C PHE A 17 22.77 26.07 -10.44
N LEU A 18 22.75 26.68 -9.27
CA LEU A 18 22.97 26.02 -7.99
C LEU A 18 21.92 24.93 -7.66
N PRO A 19 20.60 25.14 -7.79
CA PRO A 19 19.61 24.08 -7.56
C PRO A 19 19.80 22.92 -8.55
N THR A 20 20.07 23.20 -9.82
CA THR A 20 20.31 22.18 -10.83
C THR A 20 21.60 21.40 -10.56
N LEU A 21 22.67 22.08 -10.12
CA LEU A 21 23.93 21.46 -9.74
C LEU A 21 23.77 20.56 -8.50
N LEU A 22 23.01 21.02 -7.49
CA LEU A 22 22.75 20.24 -6.27
C LEU A 22 21.85 19.02 -6.53
N LEU A 23 20.92 19.11 -7.48
CA LEU A 23 20.05 17.99 -7.87
C LEU A 23 20.71 17.02 -8.86
N SER A 24 21.74 17.48 -9.59
CA SER A 24 22.35 16.68 -10.66
C SER A 24 22.89 15.31 -10.22
N PRO A 25 23.54 15.12 -9.05
CA PRO A 25 23.98 13.80 -8.62
C PRO A 25 22.80 12.84 -8.40
N THR A 26 21.72 13.33 -7.78
CA THR A 26 20.51 12.51 -7.56
C THR A 26 19.83 12.16 -8.88
N LEU A 27 19.67 13.14 -9.79
CA LEU A 27 19.08 12.91 -11.11
C LEU A 27 19.91 11.93 -11.93
N PHE A 28 21.25 12.02 -11.86
CA PHE A 28 22.14 11.09 -12.53
C PHE A 28 21.96 9.65 -12.01
N ILE A 29 21.91 9.47 -10.69
CA ILE A 29 21.68 8.15 -10.07
C ILE A 29 20.32 7.58 -10.50
N VAL A 30 19.25 8.38 -10.43
CA VAL A 30 17.91 7.97 -10.86
C VAL A 30 17.92 7.56 -12.34
N LEU A 31 18.56 8.34 -13.19
CA LEU A 31 18.67 8.04 -14.63
C LEU A 31 19.39 6.72 -14.86
N VAL A 32 20.56 6.52 -14.25
CA VAL A 32 21.37 5.32 -14.46
C VAL A 32 20.71 4.08 -13.85
N VAL A 33 20.17 4.18 -12.62
CA VAL A 33 19.68 3.00 -11.88
C VAL A 33 18.23 2.64 -12.23
N MET A 34 17.40 3.60 -12.62
CA MET A 34 16.00 3.34 -12.93
C MET A 34 15.69 3.39 -14.43
N ILE A 35 16.15 4.43 -15.12
CA ILE A 35 15.76 4.66 -16.52
C ILE A 35 16.51 3.73 -17.47
N VAL A 36 17.81 3.54 -17.28
CA VAL A 36 18.60 2.65 -18.15
C VAL A 36 18.10 1.20 -18.08
N PRO A 37 17.90 0.57 -16.91
CA PRO A 37 17.35 -0.79 -16.84
C PRO A 37 15.92 -0.89 -17.39
N PHE A 38 15.10 0.15 -17.25
CA PHE A 38 13.76 0.18 -17.81
C PHE A 38 13.79 0.07 -19.35
N PHE A 39 14.58 0.91 -20.03
CA PHE A 39 14.72 0.85 -21.49
C PHE A 39 15.41 -0.42 -21.94
N TYR A 40 16.37 -0.93 -21.16
CA TYR A 40 16.99 -2.22 -21.43
C TYR A 40 15.97 -3.37 -21.34
N GLY A 41 15.09 -3.34 -20.35
CA GLY A 41 13.98 -4.29 -20.24
C GLY A 41 13.04 -4.23 -21.44
N LEU A 42 12.67 -3.01 -21.90
CA LEU A 42 11.88 -2.83 -23.11
C LEU A 42 12.61 -3.38 -24.36
N TYR A 43 13.90 -3.16 -24.46
CA TYR A 43 14.70 -3.71 -25.55
C TYR A 43 14.70 -5.25 -25.54
N ILE A 44 14.95 -5.87 -24.38
CA ILE A 44 14.92 -7.34 -24.22
C ILE A 44 13.54 -7.91 -24.54
N SER A 45 12.45 -7.20 -24.22
CA SER A 45 11.07 -7.67 -24.45
C SER A 45 10.76 -7.94 -25.93
N LEU A 46 11.56 -7.37 -26.85
CA LEU A 46 11.44 -7.61 -28.29
C LEU A 46 12.21 -8.84 -28.77
N TYR A 47 12.90 -9.54 -27.88
CA TYR A 47 13.69 -10.72 -28.18
C TYR A 47 13.10 -11.98 -27.55
N ALA A 48 13.31 -13.16 -28.15
CA ALA A 48 13.00 -14.45 -27.55
C ALA A 48 14.04 -14.82 -26.49
N TYR A 49 14.15 -13.98 -25.45
CA TYR A 49 15.17 -14.09 -24.41
C TYR A 49 14.81 -15.15 -23.38
N LYS A 50 15.75 -16.06 -23.08
CA LYS A 50 15.69 -16.97 -21.94
C LYS A 50 16.68 -16.55 -20.88
N VAL A 51 16.30 -16.61 -19.61
CA VAL A 51 17.18 -16.27 -18.48
C VAL A 51 18.48 -17.08 -18.58
N GLY A 52 19.64 -16.39 -18.59
CA GLY A 52 20.96 -16.99 -18.81
C GLY A 52 21.38 -17.16 -20.27
N GLY A 53 20.52 -16.82 -21.24
CA GLY A 53 20.84 -16.82 -22.66
C GLY A 53 21.62 -15.58 -23.11
N ARG A 54 22.16 -15.62 -24.36
CA ARG A 54 22.74 -14.46 -25.01
C ARG A 54 21.70 -13.75 -25.89
N LEU A 55 21.79 -12.43 -26.00
CA LEU A 55 21.01 -11.62 -26.92
C LEU A 55 21.67 -11.65 -28.30
N ASP A 56 21.50 -12.75 -29.02
CA ASP A 56 21.96 -12.84 -30.40
C ASP A 56 20.89 -12.28 -31.35
N GLY A 57 21.30 -11.63 -32.45
CA GLY A 57 20.39 -11.01 -33.42
C GLY A 57 19.35 -11.96 -34.01
N GLU A 58 19.61 -13.27 -34.02
CA GLU A 58 18.69 -14.32 -34.47
C GLU A 58 17.46 -14.54 -33.58
N THR A 59 17.48 -14.02 -32.35
CA THR A 59 16.36 -14.16 -31.37
C THR A 59 15.41 -12.98 -31.39
N PHE A 60 15.57 -12.00 -32.28
CA PHE A 60 14.65 -10.87 -32.39
C PHE A 60 13.29 -11.33 -32.91
N VAL A 61 12.25 -11.12 -32.10
CA VAL A 61 10.87 -11.56 -32.38
C VAL A 61 9.89 -10.41 -32.48
N GLY A 62 10.36 -9.16 -32.34
CA GLY A 62 9.52 -7.97 -32.38
C GLY A 62 8.40 -8.04 -31.32
N LEU A 63 7.17 -7.86 -31.73
CA LEU A 63 6.00 -7.84 -30.83
C LEU A 63 5.42 -9.25 -30.56
N ALA A 64 6.03 -10.33 -31.00
CA ALA A 64 5.46 -11.68 -30.82
C ALA A 64 5.29 -12.08 -29.34
N ASN A 65 6.15 -11.61 -28.44
CA ASN A 65 5.98 -11.86 -27.01
C ASN A 65 4.70 -11.23 -26.48
N TYR A 66 4.38 -10.00 -26.89
CA TYR A 66 3.14 -9.31 -26.51
C TYR A 66 1.90 -10.01 -27.09
N LEU A 67 1.97 -10.45 -28.35
CA LEU A 67 0.88 -11.20 -28.97
C LEU A 67 0.63 -12.57 -28.31
N ARG A 68 1.69 -13.24 -27.83
CA ARG A 68 1.54 -14.47 -27.03
C ARG A 68 0.88 -14.18 -25.68
N LEU A 69 1.29 -13.09 -25.00
CA LEU A 69 0.70 -12.70 -23.73
C LEU A 69 -0.81 -12.44 -23.86
N PHE A 70 -1.26 -11.73 -24.89
CA PHE A 70 -2.68 -11.46 -25.12
C PHE A 70 -3.49 -12.71 -25.53
N LYS A 71 -2.82 -13.78 -25.98
CA LYS A 71 -3.45 -15.07 -26.29
C LYS A 71 -3.44 -16.06 -25.12
N ASP A 72 -2.75 -15.69 -24.03
CA ASP A 72 -2.68 -16.53 -22.83
C ASP A 72 -4.01 -16.49 -22.08
N GLU A 73 -4.66 -17.65 -21.95
CA GLU A 73 -5.94 -17.78 -21.25
C GLU A 73 -5.85 -17.40 -19.76
N THR A 74 -4.66 -17.49 -19.19
CA THR A 74 -4.44 -17.15 -17.77
C THR A 74 -4.36 -15.65 -17.52
N LEU A 75 -4.03 -14.85 -18.55
CA LEU A 75 -3.86 -13.39 -18.42
C LEU A 75 -5.10 -12.71 -17.84
N GLY A 76 -6.28 -13.07 -18.33
CA GLY A 76 -7.56 -12.52 -17.84
C GLY A 76 -7.77 -12.81 -16.36
N LYS A 77 -7.52 -14.03 -15.92
CA LYS A 77 -7.66 -14.45 -14.51
C LYS A 77 -6.66 -13.71 -13.61
N VAL A 78 -5.40 -13.66 -14.00
CA VAL A 78 -4.35 -12.97 -13.23
C VAL A 78 -4.62 -11.47 -13.13
N THR A 79 -5.05 -10.84 -14.22
CA THR A 79 -5.43 -9.42 -14.21
C THR A 79 -6.60 -9.17 -13.26
N TRP A 80 -7.63 -10.02 -13.31
CA TRP A 80 -8.78 -9.93 -12.41
C TRP A 80 -8.37 -10.08 -10.94
N ASN A 81 -7.57 -11.10 -10.61
CA ASN A 81 -7.07 -11.30 -9.25
C ASN A 81 -6.28 -10.10 -8.74
N THR A 82 -5.43 -9.49 -9.59
CA THR A 82 -4.67 -8.29 -9.24
C THR A 82 -5.61 -7.12 -8.92
N LEU A 83 -6.64 -6.90 -9.75
CA LEU A 83 -7.62 -5.84 -9.52
C LEU A 83 -8.48 -6.10 -8.28
N GLU A 84 -8.93 -7.33 -8.09
CA GLU A 84 -9.70 -7.75 -6.91
C GLU A 84 -8.88 -7.53 -5.63
N PHE A 85 -7.63 -8.01 -5.61
CA PHE A 85 -6.72 -7.80 -4.50
C PHE A 85 -6.50 -6.30 -4.24
N ALA A 86 -6.15 -5.52 -5.26
CA ALA A 86 -5.89 -4.09 -5.12
C ALA A 86 -7.11 -3.34 -4.57
N LEU A 87 -8.31 -3.66 -5.04
CA LEU A 87 -9.55 -3.07 -4.56
C LEU A 87 -9.83 -3.43 -3.10
N LEU A 88 -9.81 -4.73 -2.76
CA LEU A 88 -10.07 -5.20 -1.40
C LEU A 88 -9.02 -4.70 -0.41
N ALA A 89 -7.75 -4.77 -0.77
CA ALA A 89 -6.64 -4.30 0.05
C ALA A 89 -6.75 -2.79 0.32
N THR A 90 -6.79 -1.97 -0.73
CA THR A 90 -6.80 -0.51 -0.58
C THR A 90 -8.09 0.00 0.10
N SER A 91 -9.25 -0.57 -0.23
CA SER A 91 -10.51 -0.18 0.41
C SER A 91 -10.52 -0.51 1.91
N GLY A 92 -10.02 -1.69 2.28
CA GLY A 92 -9.88 -2.09 3.68
C GLY A 92 -8.84 -1.28 4.43
N ASP A 93 -7.70 -0.97 3.82
CA ASP A 93 -6.67 -0.08 4.38
C ASP A 93 -7.28 1.28 4.74
N LEU A 94 -8.01 1.89 3.81
CA LEU A 94 -8.66 3.18 4.03
C LEU A 94 -9.73 3.10 5.11
N PHE A 95 -10.59 2.08 5.04
CA PHE A 95 -11.69 1.93 5.99
C PHE A 95 -11.19 1.65 7.40
N LEU A 96 -10.37 0.60 7.57
CA LEU A 96 -9.86 0.18 8.88
C LEU A 96 -8.91 1.23 9.46
N GLY A 97 -8.01 1.78 8.64
CA GLY A 97 -7.07 2.80 9.08
C GLY A 97 -7.76 4.07 9.53
N THR A 98 -8.77 4.53 8.79
CA THR A 98 -9.58 5.69 9.18
C THR A 98 -10.39 5.43 10.44
N LEU A 99 -11.05 4.28 10.52
CA LEU A 99 -11.83 3.90 11.68
C LEU A 99 -10.98 3.92 12.95
N ILE A 100 -9.81 3.26 12.91
CA ILE A 100 -8.91 3.20 14.05
C ILE A 100 -8.33 4.59 14.37
N ALA A 101 -7.93 5.37 13.37
CA ALA A 101 -7.42 6.73 13.58
C ALA A 101 -8.46 7.62 14.28
N VAL A 102 -9.72 7.58 13.86
CA VAL A 102 -10.82 8.32 14.50
C VAL A 102 -11.10 7.81 15.92
N LEU A 103 -11.05 6.51 16.16
CA LEU A 103 -11.21 5.95 17.51
C LEU A 103 -10.08 6.40 18.44
N LEU A 104 -8.85 6.50 17.94
CA LEU A 104 -7.70 6.97 18.70
C LEU A 104 -7.82 8.43 19.15
N THR A 105 -8.60 9.27 18.47
CA THR A 105 -8.88 10.66 18.94
C THR A 105 -9.72 10.70 20.22
N LYS A 106 -10.50 9.63 20.49
CA LYS A 106 -11.35 9.53 21.69
C LYS A 106 -10.61 8.99 22.93
N VAL A 107 -9.38 8.54 22.73
CA VAL A 107 -8.54 7.97 23.80
C VAL A 107 -7.59 9.07 24.33
N SER A 108 -7.22 8.99 25.61
CA SER A 108 -6.26 9.94 26.18
C SER A 108 -4.94 9.94 25.39
N ARG A 109 -4.32 11.11 25.23
CA ARG A 109 -3.12 11.31 24.41
C ARG A 109 -2.03 10.27 24.68
N ARG A 110 -1.69 10.04 25.94
CA ARG A 110 -0.66 9.04 26.33
C ARG A 110 -0.97 7.63 25.85
N ARG A 111 -2.24 7.20 25.98
CA ARG A 111 -2.67 5.86 25.49
C ARG A 111 -2.69 5.80 23.98
N SER A 112 -3.15 6.86 23.33
CA SER A 112 -3.14 6.96 21.86
C SER A 112 -1.72 6.83 21.29
N ASP A 113 -0.74 7.50 21.89
CA ASP A 113 0.65 7.44 21.45
C ASP A 113 1.26 6.04 21.62
N VAL A 114 0.96 5.36 22.73
CA VAL A 114 1.39 3.96 22.97
C VAL A 114 0.73 3.01 21.94
N LEU A 115 -0.58 3.15 21.72
CA LEU A 115 -1.29 2.31 20.74
C LEU A 115 -0.76 2.51 19.33
N ARG A 116 -0.48 3.76 18.92
CA ARG A 116 0.15 4.04 17.62
C ARG A 116 1.51 3.38 17.49
N ALA A 117 2.34 3.43 18.52
CA ALA A 117 3.64 2.77 18.50
C ALA A 117 3.52 1.24 18.34
N VAL A 118 2.56 0.61 19.02
CA VAL A 118 2.30 -0.84 18.90
C VAL A 118 1.76 -1.18 17.51
N TYR A 119 0.82 -0.38 16.97
CA TYR A 119 0.30 -0.59 15.61
C TYR A 119 1.36 -0.44 14.52
N LEU A 120 2.42 0.33 14.74
CA LEU A 120 3.50 0.48 13.74
C LEU A 120 4.41 -0.74 13.61
N ILE A 121 4.41 -1.66 14.58
CA ILE A 121 5.27 -2.85 14.55
C ILE A 121 5.11 -3.68 13.28
N PRO A 122 3.89 -4.04 12.82
CA PRO A 122 3.70 -4.80 11.60
C PRO A 122 4.26 -4.14 10.34
N LEU A 123 4.19 -2.82 10.26
CA LEU A 123 4.68 -2.05 9.12
C LEU A 123 6.19 -2.17 8.92
N LEU A 124 6.94 -2.43 10.00
CA LEU A 124 8.40 -2.55 9.97
C LEU A 124 8.87 -3.95 9.56
N ILE A 125 7.96 -4.93 9.47
CA ILE A 125 8.27 -6.31 9.11
C ILE A 125 8.28 -6.44 7.59
N SER A 126 9.28 -7.16 7.05
CA SER A 126 9.34 -7.44 5.61
C SER A 126 8.09 -8.19 5.14
N PRO A 127 7.50 -7.86 3.97
CA PRO A 127 6.32 -8.54 3.43
C PRO A 127 6.49 -10.06 3.29
N LEU A 128 7.69 -10.53 2.96
CA LEU A 128 8.01 -11.95 2.91
C LEU A 128 7.84 -12.63 4.28
N ILE A 129 8.33 -12.00 5.34
CA ILE A 129 8.21 -12.54 6.71
C ILE A 129 6.75 -12.50 7.17
N VAL A 130 6.02 -11.43 6.84
CA VAL A 130 4.58 -11.34 7.10
C VAL A 130 3.85 -12.52 6.46
N GLY A 131 4.14 -12.83 5.20
CA GLY A 131 3.53 -13.98 4.53
C GLY A 131 3.83 -15.31 5.23
N LEU A 132 5.07 -15.53 5.69
CA LEU A 132 5.43 -16.74 6.44
C LEU A 132 4.72 -16.82 7.81
N ILE A 133 4.61 -15.71 8.53
CA ILE A 133 3.87 -15.65 9.80
C ILE A 133 2.40 -16.00 9.59
N TRP A 134 1.76 -15.38 8.59
CA TRP A 134 0.35 -15.62 8.30
C TRP A 134 0.09 -17.00 7.70
N LYS A 135 1.05 -17.57 6.95
CA LYS A 135 1.01 -18.96 6.50
C LYS A 135 0.94 -19.93 7.67
N PHE A 136 1.76 -19.69 8.71
CA PHE A 136 1.68 -20.46 9.95
C PHE A 136 0.36 -20.24 10.70
N ILE A 137 -0.12 -18.98 10.77
CA ILE A 137 -1.39 -18.66 11.45
C ILE A 137 -2.57 -19.38 10.79
N PHE A 138 -2.59 -19.47 9.45
CA PHE A 138 -3.63 -20.11 8.67
C PHE A 138 -3.36 -21.61 8.39
N ASP A 139 -2.38 -22.23 9.06
CA ASP A 139 -2.13 -23.67 8.92
C ASP A 139 -3.25 -24.48 9.58
N PRO A 140 -3.93 -25.39 8.81
CA PRO A 140 -5.08 -26.12 9.36
C PRO A 140 -4.73 -27.11 10.48
N ALA A 141 -3.48 -27.59 10.52
CA ALA A 141 -3.06 -28.61 11.48
C ALA A 141 -2.54 -28.02 12.79
N SER A 142 -1.83 -26.89 12.73
CA SER A 142 -1.09 -26.33 13.88
C SER A 142 -1.33 -24.83 14.08
N GLY A 143 -2.11 -24.17 13.18
CA GLY A 143 -2.28 -22.71 13.19
C GLY A 143 -3.20 -22.23 14.31
N PRO A 144 -2.84 -21.15 14.99
CA PRO A 144 -3.66 -20.57 16.06
C PRO A 144 -5.04 -20.09 15.59
N PHE A 145 -5.21 -19.76 14.31
CA PHE A 145 -6.50 -19.35 13.75
C PHE A 145 -7.57 -20.42 13.92
N TYR A 146 -7.27 -21.65 13.54
CA TYR A 146 -8.21 -22.78 13.67
C TYR A 146 -8.43 -23.19 15.12
N TYR A 147 -7.40 -23.08 15.95
CA TYR A 147 -7.54 -23.31 17.39
C TYR A 147 -8.55 -22.33 18.01
N VAL A 148 -8.44 -21.03 17.72
CA VAL A 148 -9.39 -20.02 18.22
C VAL A 148 -10.81 -20.28 17.68
N LEU A 149 -10.95 -20.62 16.40
CA LEU A 149 -12.26 -20.97 15.81
C LEU A 149 -12.91 -22.17 16.52
N SER A 150 -12.12 -23.18 16.89
CA SER A 150 -12.63 -24.34 17.61
C SER A 150 -13.17 -24.00 19.01
N LEU A 151 -12.55 -23.03 19.69
CA LEU A 151 -12.99 -22.56 21.01
C LEU A 151 -14.33 -21.82 20.97
N VAL A 152 -14.62 -21.12 19.89
CA VAL A 152 -15.83 -20.27 19.76
C VAL A 152 -17.07 -21.10 19.32
N HIS A 153 -16.93 -22.39 19.07
CA HIS A 153 -18.01 -23.32 18.67
C HIS A 153 -18.85 -22.86 17.47
N LEU A 154 -18.30 -22.02 16.61
CA LEU A 154 -19.03 -21.43 15.49
C LEU A 154 -19.25 -22.40 14.30
N GLY A 155 -18.93 -23.70 14.44
CA GLY A 155 -19.08 -24.69 13.36
C GLY A 155 -18.19 -24.40 12.12
N ILE A 156 -17.32 -23.40 12.22
CA ILE A 156 -16.47 -22.87 11.15
C ILE A 156 -15.13 -23.63 11.08
N SER A 157 -15.00 -24.76 11.76
CA SER A 157 -13.85 -25.66 11.68
C SER A 157 -13.56 -26.19 10.26
N GLN A 158 -14.43 -25.88 9.31
CA GLN A 158 -14.32 -26.24 7.89
C GLN A 158 -13.98 -25.06 6.99
N VAL A 159 -13.59 -23.86 7.52
CA VAL A 159 -13.11 -22.79 6.65
C VAL A 159 -11.80 -23.24 6.01
N PRO A 160 -11.75 -23.40 4.68
CA PRO A 160 -10.60 -24.05 4.04
C PRO A 160 -9.34 -23.14 4.01
N GLY A 161 -9.42 -21.92 4.52
CA GLY A 161 -8.29 -20.99 4.64
C GLY A 161 -7.54 -20.81 3.32
N LEU A 162 -6.24 -21.14 3.33
CA LEU A 162 -5.39 -21.06 2.14
C LEU A 162 -5.61 -22.18 1.13
N SER A 163 -6.37 -23.23 1.47
CA SER A 163 -6.56 -24.42 0.62
C SER A 163 -7.69 -24.26 -0.39
N SER A 164 -8.47 -23.19 -0.34
CA SER A 164 -9.58 -22.95 -1.27
C SER A 164 -9.41 -21.67 -2.05
N GLU A 165 -9.74 -21.69 -3.34
CA GLU A 165 -9.72 -20.53 -4.23
C GLU A 165 -10.57 -19.35 -3.68
N LYS A 166 -11.70 -19.66 -3.03
CA LYS A 166 -12.63 -18.64 -2.50
C LYS A 166 -12.11 -17.92 -1.26
N THR A 167 -11.28 -18.57 -0.46
CA THR A 167 -10.80 -18.00 0.82
C THR A 167 -9.35 -17.58 0.80
N ALA A 168 -8.54 -18.12 -0.13
CA ALA A 168 -7.12 -17.78 -0.23
C ALA A 168 -6.90 -16.28 -0.44
N MET A 169 -7.65 -15.64 -1.35
CA MET A 169 -7.59 -14.20 -1.60
C MET A 169 -7.89 -13.40 -0.32
N LEU A 170 -8.93 -13.78 0.43
CA LEU A 170 -9.28 -13.10 1.68
C LEU A 170 -8.17 -13.26 2.73
N CYS A 171 -7.54 -14.43 2.82
CA CYS A 171 -6.40 -14.63 3.72
C CYS A 171 -5.22 -13.71 3.38
N VAL A 172 -4.91 -13.56 2.07
CA VAL A 172 -3.88 -12.64 1.60
C VAL A 172 -4.24 -11.20 1.94
N VAL A 173 -5.48 -10.79 1.71
CA VAL A 173 -5.99 -9.44 2.01
C VAL A 173 -5.92 -9.14 3.51
N VAL A 174 -6.29 -10.08 4.38
CA VAL A 174 -6.20 -9.92 5.85
C VAL A 174 -4.75 -9.77 6.30
N ALA A 175 -3.82 -10.55 5.74
CA ALA A 175 -2.39 -10.42 6.03
C ALA A 175 -1.85 -9.05 5.60
N HIS A 176 -2.28 -8.56 4.43
CA HIS A 176 -1.94 -7.24 3.93
C HIS A 176 -2.49 -6.12 4.84
N TRP A 177 -3.76 -6.18 5.23
CA TRP A 177 -4.34 -5.19 6.13
C TRP A 177 -3.59 -5.11 7.48
N TRP A 178 -3.23 -6.26 8.03
CA TRP A 178 -2.45 -6.28 9.28
C TRP A 178 -1.12 -5.53 9.13
N GLN A 179 -0.47 -5.64 7.97
CA GLN A 179 0.80 -4.99 7.71
C GLN A 179 0.66 -3.49 7.36
N VAL A 180 -0.33 -3.12 6.53
CA VAL A 180 -0.39 -1.80 5.87
C VAL A 180 -1.34 -0.81 6.56
N VAL A 181 -2.42 -1.27 7.19
CA VAL A 181 -3.35 -0.42 7.94
C VAL A 181 -2.65 0.54 8.91
N PRO A 182 -1.57 0.17 9.61
CA PRO A 182 -0.80 1.08 10.46
C PRO A 182 -0.30 2.34 9.76
N PHE A 183 0.11 2.23 8.50
CA PHE A 183 0.50 3.39 7.70
C PHE A 183 -0.66 4.37 7.52
N VAL A 184 -1.85 3.85 7.18
CA VAL A 184 -3.05 4.68 7.02
C VAL A 184 -3.47 5.32 8.35
N ILE A 185 -3.39 4.57 9.48
CA ILE A 185 -3.64 5.12 10.82
C ILE A 185 -2.73 6.32 11.09
N LEU A 186 -1.43 6.20 10.77
CA LEU A 186 -0.46 7.27 10.99
C LEU A 186 -0.80 8.51 10.17
N VAL A 187 -1.02 8.33 8.87
CA VAL A 187 -1.26 9.44 7.92
C VAL A 187 -2.60 10.13 8.20
N VAL A 188 -3.68 9.36 8.43
CA VAL A 188 -4.99 9.92 8.78
C VAL A 188 -4.96 10.61 10.14
N SER A 189 -4.25 10.05 11.13
CA SER A 189 -4.09 10.69 12.45
C SER A 189 -3.37 12.03 12.35
N ALA A 190 -2.33 12.12 11.52
CA ALA A 190 -1.65 13.39 11.26
C ALA A 190 -2.61 14.41 10.61
N GLY A 191 -3.43 13.96 9.67
CA GLY A 191 -4.45 14.78 9.05
C GLY A 191 -5.51 15.27 10.03
N LEU A 192 -6.01 14.39 10.88
CA LEU A 192 -7.00 14.77 11.91
C LEU A 192 -6.45 15.83 12.87
N THR A 193 -5.17 15.75 13.21
CA THR A 193 -4.53 16.74 14.09
C THR A 193 -4.25 18.09 13.39
N SER A 194 -4.24 18.13 12.05
CA SER A 194 -4.05 19.37 11.29
C SER A 194 -5.33 20.19 11.13
N ILE A 195 -6.51 19.63 11.42
CA ILE A 195 -7.78 20.36 11.35
C ILE A 195 -7.88 21.27 12.58
N PRO A 196 -8.07 22.60 12.38
CA PRO A 196 -8.20 23.54 13.50
C PRO A 196 -9.40 23.21 14.40
N ALA A 197 -9.23 23.38 15.71
CA ALA A 197 -10.31 23.13 16.70
C ALA A 197 -11.56 23.97 16.44
N ASP A 198 -11.37 25.20 15.99
CA ASP A 198 -12.45 26.17 15.71
C ASP A 198 -13.46 25.60 14.69
N VAL A 199 -13.00 24.79 13.74
CA VAL A 199 -13.88 24.13 12.75
C VAL A 199 -14.83 23.15 13.43
N TYR A 200 -14.34 22.38 14.39
CA TYR A 200 -15.16 21.44 15.16
C TYR A 200 -16.10 22.17 16.13
N GLU A 201 -15.63 23.25 16.78
CA GLU A 201 -16.44 24.06 17.67
C GLU A 201 -17.61 24.70 16.93
N ALA A 202 -17.38 25.30 15.76
CA ALA A 202 -18.42 25.86 14.91
C ALA A 202 -19.43 24.76 14.48
N ALA A 203 -18.94 23.59 14.06
CA ALA A 203 -19.80 22.48 13.67
C ALA A 203 -20.68 21.95 14.82
N TYR A 204 -20.16 21.95 16.06
CA TYR A 204 -20.94 21.58 17.24
C TYR A 204 -22.04 22.59 17.54
N LEU A 205 -21.76 23.89 17.37
CA LEU A 205 -22.77 24.94 17.53
C LEU A 205 -23.90 24.82 16.50
N ASP A 206 -23.57 24.34 15.27
CA ASP A 206 -24.53 24.04 14.21
C ASP A 206 -25.26 22.67 14.42
N GLY A 207 -25.05 22.01 15.55
CA GLY A 207 -25.69 20.75 15.91
C GLY A 207 -25.13 19.52 15.17
N ALA A 208 -23.94 19.60 14.57
CA ALA A 208 -23.28 18.45 13.98
C ALA A 208 -22.61 17.59 15.06
N SER A 209 -22.88 16.27 15.08
CA SER A 209 -22.29 15.34 16.03
C SER A 209 -22.12 13.95 15.40
N GLY A 210 -21.25 13.12 15.96
CA GLY A 210 -21.07 11.73 15.58
C GLY A 210 -20.77 11.54 14.07
N LEU A 211 -21.55 10.69 13.41
CA LEU A 211 -21.39 10.38 11.98
C LEU A 211 -21.64 11.60 11.08
N LYS A 212 -22.59 12.49 11.45
CA LYS A 212 -22.83 13.73 10.68
C LYS A 212 -21.61 14.62 10.65
N LEU A 213 -20.93 14.78 11.79
CA LEU A 213 -19.68 15.54 11.91
C LEU A 213 -18.58 14.90 11.04
N PHE A 214 -18.45 13.57 11.12
CA PHE A 214 -17.45 12.85 10.33
C PHE A 214 -17.66 13.02 8.84
N PHE A 215 -18.83 12.69 8.29
CA PHE A 215 -19.06 12.69 6.84
C PHE A 215 -19.18 14.09 6.25
N LYS A 216 -19.70 15.10 7.00
CA LYS A 216 -19.91 16.45 6.47
C LYS A 216 -18.72 17.40 6.68
N ILE A 217 -17.89 17.15 7.68
CA ILE A 217 -16.79 18.04 8.05
C ILE A 217 -15.45 17.33 7.94
N THR A 218 -15.25 16.25 8.73
CA THR A 218 -13.94 15.62 8.84
C THR A 218 -13.49 14.98 7.53
N LEU A 219 -14.34 14.15 6.92
CA LEU A 219 -14.01 13.42 5.69
C LEU A 219 -13.70 14.35 4.50
N PRO A 220 -14.49 15.41 4.21
CA PRO A 220 -14.16 16.35 3.15
C PRO A 220 -12.83 17.09 3.37
N LEU A 221 -12.52 17.48 4.62
CA LEU A 221 -11.27 18.14 4.94
C LEU A 221 -10.05 17.23 4.80
N LEU A 222 -10.23 15.93 4.93
CA LEU A 222 -9.17 14.92 4.74
C LEU A 222 -9.05 14.42 3.29
N THR A 223 -9.84 14.93 2.34
CA THR A 223 -9.84 14.43 0.95
C THR A 223 -8.44 14.43 0.33
N GLY A 224 -7.65 15.49 0.53
CA GLY A 224 -6.27 15.56 0.02
C GLY A 224 -5.38 14.44 0.58
N ILE A 225 -5.55 14.10 1.84
CA ILE A 225 -4.82 13.02 2.52
C ILE A 225 -5.25 11.66 1.96
N TYR A 226 -6.55 11.45 1.77
CA TYR A 226 -7.05 10.22 1.15
C TYR A 226 -6.56 10.03 -0.27
N MET A 227 -6.43 11.10 -1.06
CA MET A 227 -5.84 11.02 -2.40
C MET A 227 -4.37 10.56 -2.37
N VAL A 228 -3.59 11.08 -1.41
CA VAL A 228 -2.20 10.63 -1.21
C VAL A 228 -2.16 9.14 -0.83
N ILE A 229 -2.99 8.71 0.13
CA ILE A 229 -3.05 7.31 0.54
C ILE A 229 -3.47 6.42 -0.62
N LEU A 230 -4.51 6.80 -1.38
CA LEU A 230 -4.97 6.04 -2.56
C LEU A 230 -3.86 5.84 -3.59
N VAL A 231 -3.09 6.89 -3.88
CA VAL A 231 -1.99 6.77 -4.85
C VAL A 231 -0.87 5.89 -4.29
N VAL A 232 -0.44 6.10 -3.05
CA VAL A 232 0.67 5.34 -2.45
C VAL A 232 0.27 3.88 -2.24
N SER A 233 -0.80 3.61 -1.49
CA SER A 233 -1.26 2.23 -1.22
C SER A 233 -1.74 1.54 -2.49
N GLY A 234 -2.42 2.24 -3.41
CA GLY A 234 -2.89 1.66 -4.67
C GLY A 234 -1.74 1.21 -5.57
N VAL A 235 -0.67 2.01 -5.68
CA VAL A 235 0.52 1.60 -6.44
C VAL A 235 1.24 0.44 -5.75
N ASP A 236 1.33 0.45 -4.43
CA ASP A 236 2.01 -0.61 -3.68
C ASP A 236 1.23 -1.93 -3.71
N THR A 237 -0.11 -1.91 -3.67
CA THR A 237 -0.93 -3.12 -3.80
C THR A 237 -0.81 -3.78 -5.17
N ILE A 238 -0.69 -3.01 -6.25
CA ILE A 238 -0.48 -3.58 -7.61
C ILE A 238 0.90 -4.24 -7.74
N LYS A 239 1.89 -3.76 -7.00
CA LYS A 239 3.28 -4.27 -7.06
C LYS A 239 3.56 -5.36 -6.02
N VAL A 240 2.61 -5.69 -5.14
CA VAL A 240 2.84 -6.68 -4.09
C VAL A 240 3.11 -8.06 -4.70
N PHE A 241 4.28 -8.62 -4.39
CA PHE A 241 4.69 -9.94 -4.82
C PHE A 241 5.09 -10.82 -3.63
N ASP A 242 5.98 -10.28 -2.79
CA ASP A 242 6.62 -11.06 -1.72
C ASP A 242 5.63 -11.66 -0.72
N LEU A 243 4.61 -10.89 -0.33
CA LEU A 243 3.54 -11.34 0.57
C LEU A 243 2.75 -12.48 -0.05
N ILE A 244 2.27 -12.30 -1.29
CA ILE A 244 1.44 -13.29 -1.99
C ILE A 244 2.25 -14.56 -2.23
N TYR A 245 3.46 -14.42 -2.74
CA TYR A 245 4.32 -15.56 -3.05
C TYR A 245 4.70 -16.37 -1.80
N SER A 246 5.05 -15.73 -0.70
CA SER A 246 5.41 -16.42 0.54
C SER A 246 4.22 -17.08 1.22
N LEU A 247 3.02 -16.51 1.09
CA LEU A 247 1.80 -17.03 1.73
C LEU A 247 1.16 -18.17 0.92
N THR A 248 0.97 -17.99 -0.39
CA THR A 248 0.18 -18.88 -1.25
C THR A 248 0.93 -19.43 -2.45
N SER A 249 2.06 -18.79 -2.85
CA SER A 249 2.75 -19.06 -4.13
C SER A 249 1.84 -18.94 -5.36
N GLY A 250 0.82 -18.04 -5.30
CA GLY A 250 -0.18 -17.86 -6.35
C GLY A 250 -1.35 -18.84 -6.32
N GLY A 251 -1.37 -19.79 -5.39
CA GLY A 251 -2.36 -20.86 -5.31
C GLY A 251 -3.54 -20.60 -4.36
N PRO A 252 -4.50 -21.56 -4.32
CA PRO A 252 -4.67 -22.69 -5.24
C PRO A 252 -5.13 -22.26 -6.63
N SER A 253 -4.77 -23.02 -7.67
CA SER A 253 -5.23 -22.84 -9.07
C SER A 253 -5.06 -21.41 -9.63
N ASN A 254 -3.98 -20.70 -9.29
CA ASN A 254 -3.77 -19.29 -9.66
C ASN A 254 -4.92 -18.38 -9.21
N SER A 255 -5.40 -18.52 -7.97
CA SER A 255 -6.49 -17.72 -7.41
C SER A 255 -6.02 -16.49 -6.61
N THR A 256 -4.68 -16.33 -6.42
CA THR A 256 -4.10 -15.18 -5.71
C THR A 256 -2.95 -14.58 -6.48
#